data_d1cf2d16c3721043a78c65b370dd545f
#
_entry.id   d1cf2d16c3721043a78c65b370dd545f
#
_cell.length_a   1.000
_cell.length_b   1.000
_cell.length_c   1.000
_cell.angle_alpha   90.00
_cell.angle_beta   90.00
_cell.angle_gamma   90.00
#
_symmetry.space_group_name_H-M   'P 1'
#
loop_
_entity.id
_entity.type
_entity.pdbx_description
1 polymer ?
#
loop_
_entity_poly.entity_id
_entity_poly.type
_entity_poly.pdbx_seq_one_letter_code
_entity_poly.pdbx_strand_id
1 'polypeptide(L)'
;MWPHHLVSSFNMSDSTPEPSSRRAVRIGGASGFWGDSVLGATQLAHSGLIDYLVFDYLAETTMAILASVRTKKPEMGYATDFVDIAMKAVLPVVMQRGIKVVANAGGMNPQGCADALQALAQGMGLHPKIAVVMGDDISVQLPALREAGTLDMFRGEPLPAKVLSANAYLGAIPVARALAEGADIVITGRGVDSAVTLGPLMHEFGWGPQDYDQLAGGSLAGHIIECGCQATGGLHTDWQDIPDWPNIGYPIIDCFADGSFELHKTPGTGGRILRAAVAEQLLYEIGDPGAYILPDVCCDFRSVRMEQLSPERVRVSGAHGSSPGVHYKVSATAMDGFRCTGSMLIIGIDAAAKARRTGESILARTRTMLQQHGWPDYTSATVDLLGAETLYGPHARAGSAREVMVRVVVSHPLKQALEMFAKEISPAGTSWSPGTTGPGGGRPTPSPHIKPFSFLVDKSSVAVTVRMGDQVWPVAVPVDAAVGSASSLPSPAPWVETGEALVEVPLIRLAWARSGDKGDISNIGLVARRPEWLPLLWARVTPEVVKAYFSHLVQGQVERFHLPGIDAMNLVMHEALGGGGPASTRNDPLGKGMGQILLDMPVQVPVSIASSC
;
A
#
# COMPACT_ATOMS: atom_id res chain seq x y z
N MET A 1 78.83 9.02 5.45
CA MET A 1 79.45 8.00 4.57
C MET A 1 78.33 7.17 3.98
N TRP A 2 78.12 7.37 2.69
CA TRP A 2 77.31 6.53 1.81
C TRP A 2 78.08 5.28 1.43
N PRO A 3 77.49 4.15 0.97
CA PRO A 3 77.02 4.02 -0.43
C PRO A 3 75.75 3.17 -0.57
N HIS A 4 74.87 3.56 -1.50
CA HIS A 4 74.52 3.09 -2.86
C HIS A 4 74.32 1.59 -3.12
N HIS A 5 73.22 1.36 -3.83
CA HIS A 5 72.78 0.34 -4.80
C HIS A 5 71.65 -0.57 -4.34
N LEU A 6 70.57 -0.86 -5.09
CA LEU A 6 70.34 -0.91 -6.51
C LEU A 6 68.82 -0.89 -6.78
N VAL A 7 68.45 -0.29 -7.86
CA VAL A 7 67.13 -0.26 -8.53
C VAL A 7 66.84 -1.64 -9.12
N SER A 8 65.61 -2.12 -8.99
CA SER A 8 64.96 -2.87 -10.06
C SER A 8 63.48 -2.68 -10.05
N SER A 9 63.03 -2.00 -11.04
CA SER A 9 61.67 -1.80 -11.54
C SER A 9 61.10 -3.11 -12.06
N PHE A 10 59.87 -3.45 -11.61
CA PHE A 10 58.94 -4.16 -12.49
C PHE A 10 57.53 -3.59 -12.21
N ASN A 11 57.15 -2.70 -13.13
CA ASN A 11 55.78 -2.38 -13.38
C ASN A 11 55.14 -3.49 -14.22
N MET A 12 54.10 -4.08 -13.73
CA MET A 12 52.99 -4.52 -14.57
C MET A 12 51.69 -4.24 -13.81
N SER A 13 51.08 -3.13 -14.09
CA SER A 13 49.71 -2.81 -13.74
C SER A 13 48.80 -3.69 -14.59
N ASP A 14 48.30 -4.75 -14.00
CA ASP A 14 47.03 -5.35 -14.45
C ASP A 14 45.92 -4.44 -13.94
N SER A 15 45.59 -3.45 -14.75
CA SER A 15 44.34 -2.74 -14.64
C SER A 15 43.24 -3.64 -15.17
N THR A 16 42.58 -4.38 -14.29
CA THR A 16 41.21 -4.81 -14.55
C THR A 16 40.40 -3.57 -14.92
N PRO A 17 39.71 -3.53 -16.08
CA PRO A 17 38.88 -2.39 -16.41
C PRO A 17 37.81 -2.25 -15.33
N GLU A 18 37.72 -1.07 -14.72
CA GLU A 18 36.55 -0.69 -13.92
C GLU A 18 35.29 -0.98 -14.75
N PRO A 19 34.25 -1.59 -14.16
CA PRO A 19 33.01 -1.81 -14.88
C PRO A 19 32.55 -0.44 -15.39
N SER A 20 32.36 -0.31 -16.68
CA SER A 20 31.78 0.87 -17.34
C SER A 20 30.58 1.33 -16.52
N SER A 21 30.55 2.60 -16.10
CA SER A 21 29.45 3.17 -15.34
C SER A 21 28.15 2.94 -16.13
N ARG A 22 27.33 1.96 -15.72
CA ARG A 22 26.01 1.71 -16.31
C ARG A 22 25.21 2.98 -16.12
N ARG A 23 24.63 3.54 -17.20
CA ARG A 23 23.71 4.67 -17.09
C ARG A 23 22.56 4.26 -16.17
N ALA A 24 22.38 4.96 -15.08
CA ALA A 24 21.27 4.78 -14.16
C ALA A 24 20.26 5.91 -14.35
N VAL A 25 18.97 5.60 -14.20
CA VAL A 25 17.88 6.57 -14.04
C VAL A 25 17.52 6.63 -12.56
N ARG A 26 17.62 7.82 -11.96
CA ARG A 26 17.48 8.03 -10.51
C ARG A 26 16.12 8.59 -10.18
N ILE A 27 15.33 7.85 -9.42
CA ILE A 27 13.95 8.22 -9.09
C ILE A 27 13.79 8.30 -7.58
N GLY A 28 13.24 9.43 -7.10
CA GLY A 28 12.90 9.62 -5.69
C GLY A 28 11.40 9.51 -5.46
N GLY A 29 10.97 8.64 -4.54
CA GLY A 29 9.58 8.48 -4.12
C GLY A 29 9.23 9.46 -3.00
N ALA A 30 8.43 10.49 -3.29
CA ALA A 30 8.19 11.63 -2.38
C ALA A 30 6.97 11.47 -1.46
N SER A 31 6.11 10.51 -1.70
CA SER A 31 4.91 10.26 -0.89
C SER A 31 4.38 8.86 -1.12
N GLY A 32 3.73 8.29 -0.09
CA GLY A 32 3.04 7.01 -0.17
C GLY A 32 1.52 7.11 -0.07
N PHE A 33 0.96 8.28 0.17
CA PHE A 33 -0.49 8.52 0.23
C PHE A 33 -0.82 10.02 0.27
N TRP A 34 -2.06 10.39 -0.02
CA TRP A 34 -2.52 11.78 0.15
C TRP A 34 -2.60 12.16 1.63
N GLY A 35 -1.76 13.10 2.04
CA GLY A 35 -1.56 13.51 3.42
C GLY A 35 -0.25 13.02 4.04
N ASP A 36 0.63 12.40 3.24
CA ASP A 36 2.00 12.08 3.66
C ASP A 36 2.82 13.38 3.89
N SER A 37 3.98 13.22 4.52
CA SER A 37 4.82 14.35 4.87
C SER A 37 5.37 15.08 3.65
N VAL A 38 5.23 16.40 3.64
CA VAL A 38 5.80 17.27 2.60
C VAL A 38 7.33 17.32 2.64
N LEU A 39 7.95 16.78 3.68
CA LEU A 39 9.41 16.70 3.80
C LEU A 39 10.03 15.83 2.71
N GLY A 40 9.33 14.80 2.23
CA GLY A 40 9.82 13.91 1.19
C GLY A 40 10.20 14.65 -0.09
N ALA A 41 9.29 15.46 -0.61
CA ALA A 41 9.54 16.26 -1.81
C ALA A 41 10.75 17.18 -1.63
N THR A 42 10.83 17.85 -0.47
CA THR A 42 11.93 18.80 -0.18
C THR A 42 13.27 18.10 0.00
N GLN A 43 13.31 16.99 0.74
CA GLN A 43 14.53 16.18 0.89
C GLN A 43 15.08 15.74 -0.47
N LEU A 44 14.22 15.16 -1.31
CA LEU A 44 14.60 14.57 -2.58
C LEU A 44 14.99 15.62 -3.62
N ALA A 45 14.19 16.67 -3.81
CA ALA A 45 14.46 17.72 -4.79
C ALA A 45 15.77 18.48 -4.51
N HIS A 46 16.11 18.69 -3.22
CA HIS A 46 17.35 19.37 -2.84
C HIS A 46 18.57 18.44 -2.75
N SER A 47 18.40 17.13 -2.75
CA SER A 47 19.50 16.17 -2.62
C SER A 47 20.55 16.25 -3.75
N GLY A 48 20.11 16.59 -4.96
CA GLY A 48 20.93 16.51 -6.17
C GLY A 48 21.15 15.09 -6.69
N LEU A 49 20.41 14.12 -6.15
CA LEU A 49 20.60 12.70 -6.39
C LEU A 49 19.53 12.09 -7.30
N ILE A 50 18.56 12.86 -7.78
CA ILE A 50 17.44 12.36 -8.55
C ILE A 50 17.31 13.05 -9.90
N ASP A 51 16.83 12.31 -10.89
CA ASP A 51 16.42 12.78 -12.23
C ASP A 51 14.89 12.94 -12.29
N TYR A 52 14.17 12.12 -11.52
CA TYR A 52 12.71 12.09 -11.40
C TYR A 52 12.26 12.18 -9.95
N LEU A 53 11.17 12.92 -9.72
CA LEU A 53 10.46 13.01 -8.47
C LEU A 53 9.05 12.43 -8.68
N VAL A 54 8.72 11.34 -8.01
CA VAL A 54 7.42 10.69 -8.17
C VAL A 54 6.57 10.79 -6.91
N PHE A 55 5.24 10.89 -7.10
CA PHE A 55 4.27 10.99 -6.02
C PHE A 55 3.16 9.97 -6.24
N ASP A 56 2.94 9.14 -5.24
CA ASP A 56 1.76 8.30 -5.13
C ASP A 56 0.82 8.82 -4.04
N TYR A 57 -0.40 9.20 -4.43
CA TYR A 57 -1.41 9.78 -3.54
C TYR A 57 -2.69 8.95 -3.48
N LEU A 58 -2.88 7.98 -4.38
CA LEU A 58 -4.19 7.41 -4.61
C LEU A 58 -4.36 5.99 -4.08
N ALA A 59 -5.36 5.85 -3.24
CA ALA A 59 -5.94 4.58 -2.83
C ALA A 59 -7.46 4.63 -3.02
N GLU A 60 -8.17 3.51 -2.87
CA GLU A 60 -9.63 3.44 -2.99
C GLU A 60 -10.34 4.44 -2.06
N THR A 61 -9.84 4.58 -0.83
CA THR A 61 -10.39 5.56 0.14
C THR A 61 -10.17 6.99 -0.33
N THR A 62 -8.98 7.31 -0.85
CA THR A 62 -8.67 8.63 -1.40
C THR A 62 -9.59 8.98 -2.56
N MET A 63 -9.78 8.05 -3.50
CA MET A 63 -10.69 8.24 -4.65
C MET A 63 -12.13 8.51 -4.20
N ALA A 64 -12.62 7.79 -3.19
CA ALA A 64 -13.95 8.01 -2.63
C ALA A 64 -14.10 9.42 -2.02
N ILE A 65 -13.09 9.90 -1.30
CA ILE A 65 -13.07 11.26 -0.74
C ILE A 65 -13.07 12.29 -1.86
N LEU A 66 -12.18 12.15 -2.85
CA LEU A 66 -12.06 13.08 -3.98
C LEU A 66 -13.35 13.12 -4.81
N ALA A 67 -14.00 11.98 -5.03
CA ALA A 67 -15.31 11.92 -5.70
C ALA A 67 -16.39 12.69 -4.92
N SER A 68 -16.44 12.51 -3.60
CA SER A 68 -17.37 13.25 -2.73
C SER A 68 -17.12 14.77 -2.75
N VAL A 69 -15.85 15.18 -2.79
CA VAL A 69 -15.48 16.60 -2.89
C VAL A 69 -15.89 17.18 -4.24
N ARG A 70 -15.58 16.46 -5.35
CA ARG A 70 -15.93 16.88 -6.71
C ARG A 70 -17.44 17.06 -6.91
N THR A 71 -18.26 16.22 -6.27
CA THR A 71 -19.73 16.36 -6.31
C THR A 71 -20.20 17.70 -5.76
N LYS A 72 -19.51 18.28 -4.78
CA LYS A 72 -19.85 19.55 -4.14
C LYS A 72 -19.17 20.75 -4.82
N LYS A 73 -17.98 20.55 -5.35
CA LYS A 73 -17.12 21.53 -6.00
C LYS A 73 -16.51 20.90 -7.25
N PRO A 74 -17.13 21.09 -8.44
CA PRO A 74 -16.71 20.41 -9.68
C PRO A 74 -15.27 20.72 -10.11
N GLU A 75 -14.72 21.86 -9.73
CA GLU A 75 -13.35 22.29 -9.97
C GLU A 75 -12.32 21.52 -9.13
N MET A 76 -12.76 20.91 -8.03
CA MET A 76 -11.93 20.12 -7.12
C MET A 76 -11.94 18.63 -7.53
N GLY A 77 -11.44 17.74 -6.67
CA GLY A 77 -11.39 16.30 -6.91
C GLY A 77 -9.99 15.78 -7.21
N TYR A 78 -8.97 16.56 -6.90
CA TYR A 78 -7.54 16.20 -6.94
C TYR A 78 -6.88 16.40 -5.57
N ALA A 79 -5.69 15.87 -5.38
CA ALA A 79 -4.90 16.03 -4.16
C ALA A 79 -4.32 17.45 -4.09
N THR A 80 -4.97 18.34 -3.36
CA THR A 80 -4.59 19.76 -3.28
C THR A 80 -3.23 19.99 -2.68
N ASP A 81 -2.81 19.14 -1.72
CA ASP A 81 -1.51 19.22 -1.05
C ASP A 81 -0.35 19.10 -2.03
N PHE A 82 -0.55 18.37 -3.15
CA PHE A 82 0.43 18.29 -4.23
C PHE A 82 0.76 19.67 -4.79
N VAL A 83 -0.25 20.49 -5.08
CA VAL A 83 -0.07 21.83 -5.65
C VAL A 83 0.30 22.83 -4.58
N ASP A 84 -0.52 22.92 -3.51
CA ASP A 84 -0.49 24.00 -2.54
C ASP A 84 0.69 23.91 -1.57
N ILE A 85 1.25 22.70 -1.37
CA ILE A 85 2.31 22.46 -0.42
C ILE A 85 3.54 21.88 -1.13
N ALA A 86 3.45 20.67 -1.71
CA ALA A 86 4.62 19.99 -2.24
C ALA A 86 5.25 20.76 -3.42
N MET A 87 4.50 20.96 -4.50
CA MET A 87 5.04 21.67 -5.68
C MET A 87 5.34 23.13 -5.39
N LYS A 88 4.55 23.80 -4.55
CA LYS A 88 4.86 25.17 -4.11
C LYS A 88 6.24 25.27 -3.44
N ALA A 89 6.64 24.25 -2.69
CA ALA A 89 7.94 24.22 -2.02
C ALA A 89 9.10 23.89 -2.96
N VAL A 90 8.89 23.01 -3.95
CA VAL A 90 10.01 22.44 -4.73
C VAL A 90 10.06 22.86 -6.20
N LEU A 91 8.99 23.44 -6.77
CA LEU A 91 8.92 23.75 -8.20
C LEU A 91 10.12 24.59 -8.72
N PRO A 92 10.59 25.64 -8.01
CA PRO A 92 11.76 26.38 -8.48
C PRO A 92 13.03 25.53 -8.62
N VAL A 93 13.32 24.66 -7.65
CA VAL A 93 14.50 23.79 -7.69
C VAL A 93 14.32 22.65 -8.71
N VAL A 94 13.12 22.13 -8.86
CA VAL A 94 12.76 21.15 -9.89
C VAL A 94 13.07 21.71 -11.27
N MET A 95 12.57 22.90 -11.59
CA MET A 95 12.82 23.57 -12.89
C MET A 95 14.28 23.93 -13.08
N GLN A 96 14.94 24.44 -12.04
CA GLN A 96 16.36 24.82 -12.11
C GLN A 96 17.28 23.63 -12.41
N ARG A 97 16.97 22.45 -11.84
CA ARG A 97 17.78 21.23 -11.95
C ARG A 97 17.34 20.32 -13.09
N GLY A 98 16.25 20.64 -13.77
CA GLY A 98 15.69 19.81 -14.83
C GLY A 98 15.12 18.47 -14.33
N ILE A 99 14.74 18.39 -13.05
CA ILE A 99 14.07 17.21 -12.48
C ILE A 99 12.69 17.08 -13.12
N LYS A 100 12.34 15.90 -13.60
CA LYS A 100 10.99 15.61 -14.09
C LYS A 100 10.09 15.16 -12.93
N VAL A 101 8.79 15.48 -13.00
CA VAL A 101 7.83 15.11 -11.97
C VAL A 101 6.74 14.25 -12.56
N VAL A 102 6.39 13.14 -11.88
CA VAL A 102 5.23 12.31 -12.23
C VAL A 102 4.38 12.11 -10.99
N ALA A 103 3.08 12.42 -11.06
CA ALA A 103 2.18 12.32 -9.92
C ALA A 103 0.79 11.83 -10.34
N ASN A 104 0.23 10.90 -9.57
CA ASN A 104 -1.17 10.51 -9.71
C ASN A 104 -2.12 11.45 -8.91
N ALA A 105 -1.61 12.60 -8.47
CA ALA A 105 -2.33 13.60 -7.70
C ALA A 105 -3.63 14.13 -8.35
N GLY A 106 -3.82 13.89 -9.65
CA GLY A 106 -4.99 14.31 -10.41
C GLY A 106 -6.30 13.67 -9.92
N GLY A 107 -6.24 12.46 -9.35
CA GLY A 107 -7.39 11.80 -8.76
C GLY A 107 -8.61 11.76 -9.70
N MET A 108 -9.72 12.35 -9.27
CA MET A 108 -10.98 12.46 -10.03
C MET A 108 -10.99 13.64 -11.02
N ASN A 109 -9.98 14.54 -10.98
CA ASN A 109 -9.92 15.74 -11.82
C ASN A 109 -8.47 16.09 -12.20
N PRO A 110 -7.80 15.28 -13.03
CA PRO A 110 -6.42 15.52 -13.43
C PRO A 110 -6.21 16.87 -14.13
N GLN A 111 -7.17 17.31 -14.94
CA GLN A 111 -7.10 18.60 -15.61
C GLN A 111 -7.15 19.76 -14.61
N GLY A 112 -8.06 19.72 -13.62
CA GLY A 112 -8.13 20.73 -12.57
C GLY A 112 -6.84 20.82 -11.73
N CYS A 113 -6.18 19.69 -11.49
CA CYS A 113 -4.87 19.64 -10.84
C CYS A 113 -3.80 20.36 -11.70
N ALA A 114 -3.77 20.08 -13.00
CA ALA A 114 -2.84 20.71 -13.93
C ALA A 114 -3.07 22.21 -14.05
N ASP A 115 -4.33 22.65 -14.13
CA ASP A 115 -4.70 24.08 -14.21
C ASP A 115 -4.26 24.84 -12.94
N ALA A 116 -4.46 24.23 -11.77
CA ALA A 116 -4.02 24.81 -10.50
C ALA A 116 -2.48 24.89 -10.41
N LEU A 117 -1.77 23.85 -10.85
CA LEU A 117 -0.31 23.84 -10.89
C LEU A 117 0.24 24.87 -11.91
N GLN A 118 -0.41 24.99 -13.05
CA GLN A 118 -0.04 25.99 -14.07
C GLN A 118 -0.19 27.43 -13.52
N ALA A 119 -1.28 27.69 -12.80
CA ALA A 119 -1.51 28.99 -12.14
C ALA A 119 -0.44 29.26 -11.06
N LEU A 120 -0.07 28.27 -10.26
CA LEU A 120 1.01 28.36 -9.28
C LEU A 120 2.34 28.70 -9.96
N ALA A 121 2.70 27.97 -11.04
CA ALA A 121 3.94 28.17 -11.78
C ALA A 121 4.02 29.57 -12.38
N GLN A 122 2.93 30.05 -13.00
CA GLN A 122 2.85 31.41 -13.56
C GLN A 122 3.03 32.47 -12.46
N GLY A 123 2.45 32.27 -11.29
CA GLY A 123 2.63 33.15 -10.14
C GLY A 123 4.09 33.22 -9.65
N MET A 124 4.89 32.21 -9.95
CA MET A 124 6.35 32.16 -9.67
C MET A 124 7.21 32.59 -10.86
N GLY A 125 6.62 32.95 -12.00
CA GLY A 125 7.35 33.27 -13.23
C GLY A 125 7.96 32.03 -13.91
N LEU A 126 7.43 30.84 -13.66
CA LEU A 126 7.89 29.56 -14.20
C LEU A 126 6.93 29.05 -15.27
N HIS A 127 7.44 28.30 -16.26
CA HIS A 127 6.66 27.81 -17.39
C HIS A 127 6.93 26.32 -17.66
N PRO A 128 6.59 25.40 -16.72
CA PRO A 128 6.74 23.97 -16.96
C PRO A 128 5.76 23.49 -18.05
N LYS A 129 6.18 22.51 -18.85
CA LYS A 129 5.30 21.77 -19.74
C LYS A 129 4.57 20.70 -18.92
N ILE A 130 3.29 20.92 -18.66
CA ILE A 130 2.46 20.02 -17.87
C ILE A 130 1.62 19.16 -18.81
N ALA A 131 1.82 17.85 -18.75
CA ALA A 131 0.99 16.87 -19.45
C ALA A 131 -0.01 16.21 -18.48
N VAL A 132 -1.18 15.87 -19.01
CA VAL A 132 -2.27 15.22 -18.28
C VAL A 132 -2.61 13.91 -18.95
N VAL A 133 -2.60 12.81 -18.20
CA VAL A 133 -3.10 11.51 -18.63
C VAL A 133 -4.58 11.42 -18.29
N MET A 134 -5.40 11.07 -19.28
CA MET A 134 -6.86 11.00 -19.19
C MET A 134 -7.35 9.62 -19.67
N GLY A 135 -8.54 9.22 -19.22
CA GLY A 135 -9.22 8.02 -19.69
C GLY A 135 -9.50 6.99 -18.59
N ASP A 136 -9.02 7.21 -17.38
CA ASP A 136 -9.29 6.34 -16.22
C ASP A 136 -10.75 6.41 -15.75
N ASP A 137 -11.43 7.58 -15.84
CA ASP A 137 -12.83 7.74 -15.48
C ASP A 137 -13.74 7.11 -16.54
N ILE A 138 -14.32 5.95 -16.20
CA ILE A 138 -15.26 5.20 -17.06
C ILE A 138 -16.72 5.34 -16.63
N SER A 139 -17.04 6.35 -15.84
CA SER A 139 -18.40 6.56 -15.31
C SER A 139 -19.48 6.61 -16.40
N VAL A 140 -19.13 7.08 -17.59
CA VAL A 140 -20.02 7.11 -18.76
C VAL A 140 -20.43 5.72 -19.25
N GLN A 141 -19.67 4.68 -18.94
CA GLN A 141 -19.94 3.30 -19.36
C GLN A 141 -20.84 2.54 -18.34
N LEU A 142 -21.06 3.07 -17.14
CA LEU A 142 -21.79 2.38 -16.06
C LEU A 142 -23.20 1.92 -16.45
N PRO A 143 -24.01 2.66 -17.23
CA PRO A 143 -25.31 2.17 -17.67
C PRO A 143 -25.21 0.88 -18.50
N ALA A 144 -24.35 0.86 -19.51
CA ALA A 144 -24.13 -0.31 -20.36
C ALA A 144 -23.56 -1.51 -19.58
N LEU A 145 -22.61 -1.27 -18.67
CA LEU A 145 -22.04 -2.29 -17.81
C LEU A 145 -23.08 -2.92 -16.89
N ARG A 146 -24.04 -2.11 -16.40
CA ARG A 146 -25.15 -2.62 -15.57
C ARG A 146 -26.11 -3.47 -16.38
N GLU A 147 -26.47 -3.05 -17.61
CA GLU A 147 -27.29 -3.83 -18.54
C GLU A 147 -26.61 -5.15 -18.93
N ALA A 148 -25.30 -5.16 -19.07
CA ALA A 148 -24.49 -6.35 -19.31
C ALA A 148 -24.39 -7.30 -18.09
N GLY A 149 -24.92 -6.89 -16.92
CA GLY A 149 -24.91 -7.74 -15.72
C GLY A 149 -23.53 -7.81 -15.04
N THR A 150 -22.73 -6.76 -15.11
CA THR A 150 -21.41 -6.71 -14.48
C THR A 150 -21.49 -6.98 -12.97
N LEU A 151 -20.67 -7.93 -12.50
CA LEU A 151 -20.59 -8.35 -11.10
C LEU A 151 -19.28 -7.91 -10.45
N ASP A 152 -19.31 -7.72 -9.13
CA ASP A 152 -18.10 -7.55 -8.33
C ASP A 152 -17.21 -8.80 -8.45
N MET A 153 -15.95 -8.62 -8.80
CA MET A 153 -15.03 -9.72 -9.08
C MET A 153 -14.64 -10.54 -7.84
N PHE A 154 -14.90 -10.03 -6.63
CA PHE A 154 -14.58 -10.71 -5.37
C PHE A 154 -15.82 -11.33 -4.71
N ARG A 155 -16.97 -10.64 -4.78
CA ARG A 155 -18.20 -11.04 -4.07
C ARG A 155 -19.32 -11.51 -4.97
N GLY A 156 -19.21 -11.32 -6.30
CA GLY A 156 -20.26 -11.67 -7.24
C GLY A 156 -21.54 -10.82 -7.10
N GLU A 157 -21.48 -9.69 -6.39
CA GLU A 157 -22.61 -8.78 -6.23
C GLU A 157 -22.85 -7.97 -7.52
N PRO A 158 -24.10 -7.60 -7.83
CA PRO A 158 -24.41 -6.79 -9.01
C PRO A 158 -23.93 -5.34 -8.83
N LEU A 159 -23.62 -4.67 -9.95
CA LEU A 159 -23.18 -3.26 -9.95
C LEU A 159 -24.23 -2.36 -9.30
N PRO A 160 -23.88 -1.59 -8.25
CA PRO A 160 -24.80 -0.75 -7.52
C PRO A 160 -25.50 0.30 -8.39
N ALA A 161 -26.74 0.65 -8.02
CA ALA A 161 -27.51 1.66 -8.77
C ALA A 161 -26.87 3.05 -8.71
N LYS A 162 -26.28 3.40 -7.56
CA LYS A 162 -25.60 4.69 -7.33
C LYS A 162 -24.12 4.46 -7.11
N VAL A 163 -23.33 4.80 -8.11
CA VAL A 163 -21.87 4.77 -8.08
C VAL A 163 -21.36 6.21 -8.02
N LEU A 164 -20.41 6.48 -7.14
CA LEU A 164 -19.81 7.80 -6.93
C LEU A 164 -18.59 8.02 -7.85
N SER A 165 -17.83 6.98 -8.09
CA SER A 165 -16.67 6.96 -8.98
C SER A 165 -16.48 5.58 -9.58
N ALA A 166 -15.94 5.52 -10.80
CA ALA A 166 -15.50 4.28 -11.45
C ALA A 166 -14.27 4.57 -12.30
N ASN A 167 -13.12 4.13 -11.83
CA ASN A 167 -11.84 4.45 -12.46
C ASN A 167 -11.09 3.17 -12.81
N ALA A 168 -10.68 3.06 -14.07
CA ALA A 168 -9.78 2.01 -14.55
C ALA A 168 -8.36 2.27 -14.05
N TYR A 169 -7.66 1.23 -13.63
CA TYR A 169 -6.25 1.32 -13.27
C TYR A 169 -5.41 1.36 -14.55
N LEU A 170 -5.02 2.57 -14.98
CA LEU A 170 -4.17 2.73 -16.14
C LEU A 170 -2.73 2.30 -15.84
N GLY A 171 -2.00 1.92 -16.89
CA GLY A 171 -0.60 1.54 -16.81
C GLY A 171 0.37 2.72 -17.04
N ALA A 172 1.63 2.37 -17.29
CA ALA A 172 2.75 3.31 -17.44
C ALA A 172 2.90 3.87 -18.86
N ILE A 173 2.38 3.18 -19.88
CA ILE A 173 2.53 3.59 -21.28
C ILE A 173 2.12 5.05 -21.54
N PRO A 174 0.98 5.57 -21.02
CA PRO A 174 0.61 6.97 -21.22
C PRO A 174 1.57 7.95 -20.51
N VAL A 175 2.17 7.57 -19.39
CA VAL A 175 3.19 8.39 -18.71
C VAL A 175 4.44 8.47 -19.57
N ALA A 176 4.94 7.34 -20.09
CA ALA A 176 6.08 7.30 -21.02
C ALA A 176 5.81 8.14 -22.27
N ARG A 177 4.58 8.08 -22.83
CA ARG A 177 4.17 8.92 -23.96
C ARG A 177 4.22 10.41 -23.61
N ALA A 178 3.72 10.82 -22.46
CA ALA A 178 3.74 12.22 -22.03
C ALA A 178 5.18 12.76 -21.93
N LEU A 179 6.08 11.96 -21.37
CA LEU A 179 7.50 12.30 -21.26
C LEU A 179 8.17 12.40 -22.66
N ALA A 180 7.83 11.49 -23.57
CA ALA A 180 8.33 11.52 -24.95
C ALA A 180 7.88 12.76 -25.73
N GLU A 181 6.70 13.32 -25.42
CA GLU A 181 6.23 14.60 -25.97
C GLU A 181 6.88 15.82 -25.29
N GLY A 182 7.83 15.58 -24.36
CA GLY A 182 8.64 16.60 -23.72
C GLY A 182 8.03 17.24 -22.49
N ALA A 183 7.13 16.57 -21.79
CA ALA A 183 6.59 17.04 -20.52
C ALA A 183 7.69 17.19 -19.45
N ASP A 184 7.61 18.25 -18.64
CA ASP A 184 8.38 18.44 -17.42
C ASP A 184 7.66 17.83 -16.23
N ILE A 185 6.32 17.89 -16.25
CA ILE A 185 5.45 17.38 -15.21
C ILE A 185 4.34 16.56 -15.85
N VAL A 186 4.10 15.35 -15.36
CA VAL A 186 3.01 14.49 -15.80
C VAL A 186 2.04 14.28 -14.63
N ILE A 187 0.78 14.61 -14.83
CA ILE A 187 -0.31 14.41 -13.87
C ILE A 187 -1.23 13.34 -14.41
N THR A 188 -1.54 12.34 -13.57
CA THR A 188 -2.48 11.27 -13.92
C THR A 188 -3.68 11.24 -12.98
N GLY A 189 -4.79 10.64 -13.41
CA GLY A 189 -5.84 10.12 -12.56
C GLY A 189 -5.45 8.78 -11.95
N ARG A 190 -6.40 7.84 -11.81
CA ARG A 190 -6.13 6.52 -11.25
C ARG A 190 -5.31 5.66 -12.22
N GLY A 191 -4.20 5.19 -11.75
CA GLY A 191 -3.36 4.18 -12.40
C GLY A 191 -2.93 3.14 -11.38
N VAL A 192 -2.14 2.16 -11.80
CA VAL A 192 -1.41 1.33 -10.84
C VAL A 192 -0.30 2.15 -10.22
N ASP A 193 -0.05 1.94 -8.95
CA ASP A 193 0.81 2.78 -8.13
C ASP A 193 2.25 2.83 -8.68
N SER A 194 2.76 1.70 -9.20
CA SER A 194 4.07 1.62 -9.85
C SER A 194 4.17 2.36 -11.21
N ALA A 195 3.05 2.76 -11.82
CA ALA A 195 3.08 3.40 -13.15
C ALA A 195 3.81 4.75 -13.17
N VAL A 196 3.78 5.49 -12.04
CA VAL A 196 4.49 6.78 -11.92
C VAL A 196 6.01 6.61 -11.96
N THR A 197 6.51 5.41 -11.67
CA THR A 197 7.93 5.03 -11.72
C THR A 197 8.26 4.30 -13.02
N LEU A 198 7.44 3.33 -13.43
CA LEU A 198 7.67 2.55 -14.65
C LEU A 198 7.64 3.44 -15.92
N GLY A 199 6.75 4.45 -15.97
CA GLY A 199 6.65 5.36 -17.11
C GLY A 199 7.96 6.10 -17.42
N PRO A 200 8.61 6.77 -16.46
CA PRO A 200 9.96 7.27 -16.59
C PRO A 200 10.98 6.25 -17.11
N LEU A 201 10.99 5.03 -16.59
CA LEU A 201 11.95 3.99 -17.02
C LEU A 201 11.71 3.53 -18.45
N MET A 202 10.45 3.35 -18.86
CA MET A 202 10.10 3.06 -20.26
C MET A 202 10.58 4.17 -21.20
N HIS A 203 10.38 5.44 -20.81
CA HIS A 203 10.83 6.59 -21.58
C HIS A 203 12.36 6.65 -21.73
N GLU A 204 13.08 6.53 -20.61
CA GLU A 204 14.54 6.73 -20.58
C GLU A 204 15.33 5.58 -21.19
N PHE A 205 14.86 4.35 -21.05
CA PHE A 205 15.51 3.17 -21.58
C PHE A 205 14.94 2.71 -22.93
N GLY A 206 13.83 3.30 -23.37
CA GLY A 206 13.16 2.92 -24.61
C GLY A 206 12.52 1.52 -24.55
N TRP A 207 12.12 1.07 -23.35
CA TRP A 207 11.46 -0.23 -23.21
C TRP A 207 10.13 -0.26 -23.95
N GLY A 208 9.96 -1.27 -24.78
CA GLY A 208 8.73 -1.54 -25.49
C GLY A 208 7.71 -2.29 -24.64
N PRO A 209 6.46 -2.40 -25.11
CA PRO A 209 5.39 -3.07 -24.37
C PRO A 209 5.53 -4.59 -24.26
N GLN A 210 6.55 -5.18 -24.88
CA GLN A 210 6.85 -6.61 -24.83
C GLN A 210 8.16 -6.93 -24.09
N ASP A 211 8.87 -5.93 -23.58
CA ASP A 211 10.08 -6.10 -22.78
C ASP A 211 9.70 -6.49 -21.34
N TYR A 212 8.98 -7.60 -21.20
CA TYR A 212 8.27 -7.98 -19.99
C TYR A 212 9.15 -8.09 -18.74
N ASP A 213 10.39 -8.61 -18.86
CA ASP A 213 11.29 -8.71 -17.71
C ASP A 213 11.73 -7.34 -17.21
N GLN A 214 12.01 -6.41 -18.13
CA GLN A 214 12.34 -5.02 -17.81
C GLN A 214 11.12 -4.30 -17.21
N LEU A 215 9.92 -4.50 -17.78
CA LEU A 215 8.68 -3.94 -17.26
C LEU A 215 8.37 -4.48 -15.84
N ALA A 216 8.62 -5.77 -15.59
CA ALA A 216 8.46 -6.35 -14.27
C ALA A 216 9.49 -5.78 -13.26
N GLY A 217 10.75 -5.60 -13.67
CA GLY A 217 11.77 -4.95 -12.85
C GLY A 217 11.43 -3.51 -12.51
N GLY A 218 10.98 -2.73 -13.50
CA GLY A 218 10.55 -1.34 -13.33
C GLY A 218 9.28 -1.22 -12.47
N SER A 219 8.33 -2.16 -12.62
CA SER A 219 7.15 -2.24 -11.77
C SER A 219 7.51 -2.56 -10.32
N LEU A 220 8.46 -3.49 -10.11
CA LEU A 220 8.98 -3.79 -8.78
C LEU A 220 9.67 -2.58 -8.15
N ALA A 221 10.48 -1.84 -8.93
CA ALA A 221 11.11 -0.62 -8.48
C ALA A 221 10.07 0.41 -8.00
N GLY A 222 8.97 0.59 -8.75
CA GLY A 222 7.84 1.42 -8.35
C GLY A 222 7.17 0.92 -7.08
N HIS A 223 6.87 -0.37 -6.99
CA HIS A 223 6.26 -0.99 -5.82
C HIS A 223 7.10 -0.83 -4.53
N ILE A 224 8.42 -0.85 -4.65
CA ILE A 224 9.30 -0.65 -3.50
C ILE A 224 9.23 0.79 -2.97
N ILE A 225 9.08 1.81 -3.83
CA ILE A 225 9.14 3.21 -3.40
C ILE A 225 7.76 3.89 -3.26
N GLU A 226 6.68 3.28 -3.76
CA GLU A 226 5.33 3.86 -3.74
C GLU A 226 4.83 4.20 -2.34
N CYS A 227 5.27 3.44 -1.33
CA CYS A 227 4.88 3.64 0.08
C CYS A 227 5.87 4.52 0.86
N GLY A 228 6.67 5.34 0.20
CA GLY A 228 7.58 6.29 0.83
C GLY A 228 8.57 5.61 1.78
N CYS A 229 8.64 6.08 3.02
CA CYS A 229 9.64 5.65 4.01
C CYS A 229 9.53 4.17 4.44
N GLN A 230 8.54 3.42 4.00
CA GLN A 230 8.46 1.99 4.29
C GLN A 230 9.68 1.21 3.73
N ALA A 231 10.19 1.61 2.57
CA ALA A 231 11.38 1.02 1.97
C ALA A 231 12.69 1.42 2.69
N THR A 232 12.65 2.46 3.52
CA THR A 232 13.81 2.99 4.24
C THR A 232 13.78 2.68 5.75
N GLY A 233 13.03 1.66 6.14
CA GLY A 233 12.92 1.18 7.51
C GLY A 233 11.65 1.62 8.25
N GLY A 234 10.82 2.46 7.66
CA GLY A 234 9.50 2.77 8.21
C GLY A 234 8.67 1.50 8.35
N LEU A 235 8.04 1.32 9.50
CA LEU A 235 7.20 0.16 9.82
C LEU A 235 7.92 -1.22 9.78
N HIS A 236 9.26 -1.24 9.79
CA HIS A 236 10.05 -2.47 9.86
C HIS A 236 9.77 -3.23 11.16
N THR A 237 9.73 -4.56 11.11
CA THR A 237 9.51 -5.43 12.28
C THR A 237 10.48 -5.12 13.42
N ASP A 238 11.78 -4.96 13.12
CA ASP A 238 12.81 -4.58 14.10
C ASP A 238 12.93 -3.04 14.20
N TRP A 239 11.84 -2.39 14.53
CA TRP A 239 11.71 -0.93 14.57
C TRP A 239 12.72 -0.24 15.52
N GLN A 240 13.20 -0.95 16.56
CA GLN A 240 14.19 -0.44 17.51
C GLN A 240 15.52 -0.10 16.84
N ASP A 241 15.84 -0.78 15.74
CA ASP A 241 17.10 -0.60 15.00
C ASP A 241 17.05 0.55 13.99
N ILE A 242 15.90 1.19 13.84
CA ILE A 242 15.68 2.26 12.88
C ILE A 242 15.93 3.62 13.55
N PRO A 243 17.01 4.35 13.18
CA PRO A 243 17.37 5.60 13.83
C PRO A 243 16.59 6.81 13.29
N ASP A 244 16.55 7.87 14.10
CA ASP A 244 16.14 9.23 13.73
C ASP A 244 14.81 9.30 12.94
N TRP A 245 13.75 8.77 13.54
CA TRP A 245 12.41 8.75 12.94
C TRP A 245 11.88 10.13 12.53
N PRO A 246 12.11 11.23 13.30
CA PRO A 246 11.65 12.56 12.90
C PRO A 246 12.23 13.05 11.57
N ASN A 247 13.41 12.54 11.18
CA ASN A 247 14.12 12.90 9.95
C ASN A 247 14.29 11.71 9.01
N ILE A 248 13.36 10.75 9.04
CA ILE A 248 13.44 9.55 8.20
C ILE A 248 13.58 9.92 6.73
N GLY A 249 14.53 9.25 6.02
CA GLY A 249 14.82 9.52 4.63
C GLY A 249 13.81 8.89 3.68
N TYR A 250 13.39 9.63 2.67
CA TYR A 250 12.57 9.10 1.59
C TYR A 250 13.43 8.31 0.59
N PRO A 251 12.86 7.28 -0.06
CA PRO A 251 13.61 6.37 -0.90
C PRO A 251 14.07 6.99 -2.22
N ILE A 252 15.26 6.60 -2.64
CA ILE A 252 15.81 6.85 -3.98
C ILE A 252 16.18 5.51 -4.59
N ILE A 253 15.85 5.30 -5.86
CA ILE A 253 16.28 4.14 -6.63
C ILE A 253 17.14 4.58 -7.82
N ASP A 254 18.26 3.89 -8.00
CA ASP A 254 19.08 3.96 -9.20
C ASP A 254 18.72 2.75 -10.08
N CYS A 255 17.93 2.97 -11.14
CA CYS A 255 17.44 1.92 -12.03
C CYS A 255 18.34 1.74 -13.25
N PHE A 256 18.48 0.50 -13.72
CA PHE A 256 19.33 0.12 -14.83
C PHE A 256 18.50 -0.46 -16.00
N ALA A 257 19.06 -0.43 -17.20
CA ALA A 257 18.39 -0.86 -18.43
C ALA A 257 18.00 -2.35 -18.46
N ASP A 258 18.58 -3.18 -17.59
CA ASP A 258 18.23 -4.59 -17.42
C ASP A 258 17.07 -4.85 -16.44
N GLY A 259 16.44 -3.78 -15.92
CA GLY A 259 15.34 -3.86 -14.95
C GLY A 259 15.80 -4.04 -13.49
N SER A 260 17.09 -4.21 -13.22
CA SER A 260 17.63 -4.18 -11.87
C SER A 260 17.70 -2.75 -11.32
N PHE A 261 17.72 -2.62 -9.99
CA PHE A 261 17.86 -1.31 -9.35
C PHE A 261 18.59 -1.40 -8.01
N GLU A 262 19.07 -0.26 -7.53
CA GLU A 262 19.67 -0.10 -6.22
C GLU A 262 18.87 0.92 -5.41
N LEU A 263 18.40 0.51 -4.23
CA LEU A 263 17.68 1.37 -3.30
C LEU A 263 18.66 2.02 -2.32
N HIS A 264 18.50 3.31 -2.13
CA HIS A 264 19.20 4.12 -1.14
C HIS A 264 18.34 5.31 -0.68
N LYS A 265 18.89 6.24 0.07
CA LYS A 265 18.21 7.45 0.52
C LYS A 265 19.17 8.64 0.56
N THR A 266 18.63 9.84 0.80
CA THR A 266 19.45 11.05 0.95
C THR A 266 20.41 10.90 2.15
N PRO A 267 21.73 11.11 1.97
CA PRO A 267 22.70 11.06 3.06
C PRO A 267 22.36 12.02 4.21
N GLY A 268 22.61 11.59 5.44
CA GLY A 268 22.35 12.40 6.65
C GLY A 268 20.89 12.39 7.10
N THR A 269 20.02 11.63 6.44
CA THR A 269 18.64 11.38 6.91
C THR A 269 18.57 10.13 7.79
N GLY A 270 17.54 10.06 8.64
CA GLY A 270 17.21 8.88 9.43
C GLY A 270 16.72 7.70 8.60
N GLY A 271 16.29 6.64 9.26
CA GLY A 271 15.94 5.39 8.60
C GLY A 271 17.16 4.52 8.28
N ARG A 272 16.94 3.33 7.74
CA ARG A 272 17.97 2.38 7.29
C ARG A 272 17.53 1.63 6.04
N ILE A 273 18.47 1.38 5.15
CA ILE A 273 18.25 0.55 3.96
C ILE A 273 18.69 -0.88 4.29
N LEU A 274 17.74 -1.71 4.68
CA LEU A 274 17.98 -3.10 5.09
C LEU A 274 17.32 -4.06 4.10
N ARG A 275 18.06 -5.15 3.73
CA ARG A 275 17.48 -6.24 2.91
C ARG A 275 16.14 -6.73 3.48
N ALA A 276 16.04 -6.87 4.81
CA ALA A 276 14.82 -7.31 5.48
C ALA A 276 13.65 -6.32 5.29
N ALA A 277 13.87 -5.02 5.48
CA ALA A 277 12.84 -4.00 5.30
C ALA A 277 12.37 -3.89 3.84
N VAL A 278 13.30 -4.05 2.87
CA VAL A 278 12.97 -4.08 1.44
C VAL A 278 12.18 -5.35 1.10
N ALA A 279 12.50 -6.49 1.69
CA ALA A 279 11.75 -7.73 1.51
C ALA A 279 10.34 -7.66 2.12
N GLU A 280 10.18 -7.03 3.29
CA GLU A 280 8.86 -6.72 3.85
C GLU A 280 8.05 -5.82 2.91
N GLN A 281 8.67 -4.80 2.29
CA GLN A 281 7.98 -3.93 1.34
C GLN A 281 7.62 -4.67 0.04
N LEU A 282 8.48 -5.55 -0.49
CA LEU A 282 8.16 -6.37 -1.66
C LEU A 282 6.88 -7.18 -1.44
N LEU A 283 6.73 -7.77 -0.24
CA LEU A 283 5.60 -8.63 0.09
C LEU A 283 4.34 -7.85 0.49
N TYR A 284 4.46 -6.54 0.69
CA TYR A 284 3.34 -5.70 1.11
C TYR A 284 2.28 -5.59 0.01
N GLU A 285 1.03 -5.95 0.34
CA GLU A 285 -0.12 -5.90 -0.58
C GLU A 285 0.00 -6.78 -1.86
N ILE A 286 0.81 -7.82 -1.83
CA ILE A 286 0.95 -8.78 -2.92
C ILE A 286 0.02 -9.98 -2.67
N GLY A 287 -0.75 -10.37 -3.69
CA GLY A 287 -1.50 -11.62 -3.70
C GLY A 287 -0.60 -12.81 -4.07
N ASP A 288 -0.85 -13.43 -5.24
CA ASP A 288 0.07 -14.42 -5.80
C ASP A 288 1.34 -13.73 -6.34
N PRO A 289 2.51 -13.94 -5.71
CA PRO A 289 3.76 -13.32 -6.17
C PRO A 289 4.26 -13.86 -7.51
N GLY A 290 3.72 -14.98 -7.98
CA GLY A 290 4.00 -15.54 -9.31
C GLY A 290 3.11 -14.97 -10.42
N ALA A 291 2.04 -14.26 -10.05
CA ALA A 291 1.08 -13.70 -10.99
C ALA A 291 0.53 -12.35 -10.48
N TYR A 292 1.43 -11.39 -10.23
CA TYR A 292 1.04 -10.03 -9.88
C TYR A 292 0.69 -9.26 -11.16
N ILE A 293 -0.62 -9.24 -11.47
CA ILE A 293 -1.14 -8.73 -12.74
C ILE A 293 -1.29 -7.21 -12.68
N LEU A 294 -0.51 -6.52 -13.51
CA LEU A 294 -0.58 -5.08 -13.75
C LEU A 294 -1.02 -4.81 -15.19
N PRO A 295 -1.43 -3.59 -15.57
CA PRO A 295 -1.85 -3.28 -16.94
C PRO A 295 -0.78 -3.49 -18.01
N ASP A 296 0.49 -3.28 -17.67
CA ASP A 296 1.60 -3.32 -18.63
C ASP A 296 2.32 -4.67 -18.63
N VAL A 297 2.25 -5.42 -17.54
CA VAL A 297 2.97 -6.69 -17.34
C VAL A 297 2.33 -7.54 -16.25
N CYS A 298 2.34 -8.85 -16.40
CA CYS A 298 2.10 -9.80 -15.31
C CYS A 298 3.47 -10.16 -14.72
N CYS A 299 3.71 -9.73 -13.45
CA CYS A 299 5.00 -9.91 -12.79
C CYS A 299 5.08 -11.22 -12.03
N ASP A 300 6.24 -11.86 -12.08
CA ASP A 300 6.65 -12.96 -11.20
C ASP A 300 7.82 -12.48 -10.33
N PHE A 301 7.58 -12.30 -9.03
CA PHE A 301 8.56 -11.82 -8.06
C PHE A 301 9.22 -12.94 -7.25
N ARG A 302 8.88 -14.20 -7.50
CA ARG A 302 9.37 -15.34 -6.71
C ARG A 302 10.87 -15.57 -6.82
N SER A 303 11.46 -15.16 -7.95
CA SER A 303 12.90 -15.27 -8.22
C SER A 303 13.69 -13.99 -7.89
N VAL A 304 13.04 -12.98 -7.35
CA VAL A 304 13.68 -11.72 -6.95
C VAL A 304 14.76 -11.97 -5.92
N ARG A 305 15.92 -11.35 -6.11
CA ARG A 305 17.08 -11.40 -5.21
C ARG A 305 17.38 -10.02 -4.67
N MET A 306 17.76 -9.96 -3.41
CA MET A 306 18.15 -8.75 -2.72
C MET A 306 19.51 -8.91 -2.10
N GLU A 307 20.44 -8.02 -2.45
CA GLU A 307 21.82 -8.02 -1.97
C GLU A 307 22.10 -6.73 -1.20
N GLN A 308 22.56 -6.85 0.04
CA GLN A 308 23.02 -5.71 0.83
C GLN A 308 24.41 -5.30 0.35
N LEU A 309 24.52 -4.23 -0.45
CA LEU A 309 25.79 -3.76 -1.00
C LEU A 309 26.61 -2.95 0.01
N SER A 310 25.92 -2.19 0.85
CA SER A 310 26.50 -1.39 1.93
C SER A 310 25.43 -1.16 3.02
N PRO A 311 25.75 -0.57 4.17
CA PRO A 311 24.77 -0.29 5.22
C PRO A 311 23.57 0.57 4.77
N GLU A 312 23.70 1.31 3.66
CA GLU A 312 22.68 2.24 3.16
C GLU A 312 22.30 1.97 1.70
N ARG A 313 22.57 0.74 1.17
CA ARG A 313 22.28 0.40 -0.21
C ARG A 313 21.95 -1.08 -0.39
N VAL A 314 20.80 -1.36 -1.03
CA VAL A 314 20.36 -2.72 -1.39
C VAL A 314 20.13 -2.79 -2.88
N ARG A 315 20.71 -3.79 -3.54
CA ARG A 315 20.44 -4.13 -4.95
C ARG A 315 19.29 -5.13 -5.02
N VAL A 316 18.37 -4.89 -5.96
CA VAL A 316 17.22 -5.76 -6.26
C VAL A 316 17.27 -6.15 -7.73
N SER A 317 17.04 -7.43 -8.02
CA SER A 317 17.08 -7.98 -9.39
C SER A 317 16.29 -9.29 -9.48
N GLY A 318 16.06 -9.78 -10.70
CA GLY A 318 15.47 -11.11 -10.93
C GLY A 318 13.94 -11.15 -10.90
N ALA A 319 13.26 -10.02 -11.08
CA ALA A 319 11.85 -10.00 -11.44
C ALA A 319 11.69 -10.49 -12.88
N HIS A 320 10.69 -11.32 -13.13
CA HIS A 320 10.32 -11.79 -14.47
C HIS A 320 8.94 -11.29 -14.85
N GLY A 321 8.72 -11.11 -16.14
CA GLY A 321 7.46 -10.62 -16.67
C GLY A 321 6.86 -11.51 -17.75
N SER A 322 5.56 -11.38 -17.92
CA SER A 322 4.79 -12.01 -18.99
C SER A 322 3.64 -11.11 -19.42
N SER A 323 2.89 -11.54 -20.44
CA SER A 323 1.75 -10.77 -20.96
C SER A 323 0.74 -10.41 -19.86
N PRO A 324 0.29 -9.13 -19.80
CA PRO A 324 -0.64 -8.64 -18.76
C PRO A 324 -2.11 -8.99 -19.02
N GLY A 325 -2.44 -9.58 -20.16
CA GLY A 325 -3.81 -9.79 -20.59
C GLY A 325 -4.50 -8.54 -21.12
N VAL A 326 -5.79 -8.67 -21.42
CA VAL A 326 -6.58 -7.70 -22.20
C VAL A 326 -7.48 -6.80 -21.36
N HIS A 327 -7.46 -6.93 -20.03
CA HIS A 327 -8.38 -6.21 -19.15
C HIS A 327 -7.67 -5.16 -18.29
N TYR A 328 -8.40 -4.09 -17.96
CA TYR A 328 -8.13 -3.24 -16.82
C TYR A 328 -9.00 -3.67 -15.64
N LYS A 329 -8.44 -3.66 -14.43
CA LYS A 329 -9.24 -3.62 -13.21
C LYS A 329 -9.84 -2.23 -13.06
N VAL A 330 -11.12 -2.18 -12.69
CA VAL A 330 -11.82 -0.96 -12.31
C VAL A 330 -12.09 -1.01 -10.83
N SER A 331 -11.80 0.09 -10.14
CA SER A 331 -12.29 0.34 -8.79
C SER A 331 -13.41 1.35 -8.86
N ALA A 332 -14.58 0.94 -8.39
CA ALA A 332 -15.74 1.80 -8.24
C ALA A 332 -16.09 1.98 -6.76
N THR A 333 -16.68 3.11 -6.42
CA THR A 333 -17.16 3.36 -5.07
C THR A 333 -18.65 3.65 -5.09
N ALA A 334 -19.38 3.04 -4.17
CA ALA A 334 -20.81 3.24 -4.01
C ALA A 334 -21.16 3.67 -2.59
N MET A 335 -22.22 4.43 -2.45
CA MET A 335 -22.75 4.79 -1.14
C MET A 335 -23.65 3.67 -0.62
N ASP A 336 -23.32 3.14 0.56
CA ASP A 336 -24.06 2.07 1.25
C ASP A 336 -24.58 2.54 2.62
N GLY A 337 -25.42 3.55 2.60
CA GLY A 337 -25.95 4.16 3.82
C GLY A 337 -24.95 5.05 4.55
N PHE A 338 -24.97 4.97 5.86
CA PHE A 338 -24.16 5.81 6.76
C PHE A 338 -23.51 4.97 7.84
N ARG A 339 -22.43 5.50 8.42
CA ARG A 339 -21.70 4.95 9.54
C ARG A 339 -21.56 5.98 10.65
N CYS A 340 -21.62 5.54 11.91
CA CYS A 340 -21.31 6.37 13.07
C CYS A 340 -20.42 5.59 14.04
N THR A 341 -19.40 6.25 14.59
CA THR A 341 -18.49 5.69 15.58
C THR A 341 -18.61 6.49 16.88
N GLY A 342 -19.04 5.85 17.95
CA GLY A 342 -19.02 6.40 19.30
C GLY A 342 -17.87 5.80 20.11
N SER A 343 -17.22 6.61 20.95
CA SER A 343 -16.15 6.15 21.83
C SER A 343 -16.28 6.72 23.23
N MET A 344 -15.86 5.95 24.25
CA MET A 344 -15.77 6.37 25.63
C MET A 344 -14.57 5.70 26.30
N LEU A 345 -13.90 6.41 27.20
CA LEU A 345 -12.82 5.86 28.02
C LEU A 345 -13.39 5.38 29.36
N ILE A 346 -13.00 4.19 29.79
CA ILE A 346 -13.38 3.60 31.06
C ILE A 346 -12.13 3.26 31.85
N ILE A 347 -12.04 3.81 33.06
CA ILE A 347 -10.86 3.72 33.93
C ILE A 347 -11.21 2.92 35.18
N GLY A 348 -10.23 2.19 35.69
CA GLY A 348 -10.27 1.53 36.98
C GLY A 348 -10.35 0.01 36.90
N ILE A 349 -10.69 -0.62 38.02
CA ILE A 349 -10.80 -2.09 38.15
C ILE A 349 -11.87 -2.60 37.18
N ASP A 350 -11.60 -3.73 36.53
CA ASP A 350 -12.47 -4.37 35.52
C ASP A 350 -12.87 -3.48 34.36
N ALA A 351 -11.99 -2.55 33.95
CA ALA A 351 -12.28 -1.60 32.85
C ALA A 351 -12.70 -2.31 31.57
N ALA A 352 -12.08 -3.44 31.21
CA ALA A 352 -12.44 -4.20 30.02
C ALA A 352 -13.88 -4.78 30.10
N ALA A 353 -14.26 -5.38 31.21
CA ALA A 353 -15.61 -5.91 31.40
C ALA A 353 -16.68 -4.80 31.41
N LYS A 354 -16.37 -3.67 32.07
CA LYS A 354 -17.23 -2.48 32.10
C LYS A 354 -17.40 -1.90 30.69
N ALA A 355 -16.32 -1.80 29.94
CA ALA A 355 -16.32 -1.27 28.56
C ALA A 355 -17.19 -2.15 27.64
N ARG A 356 -17.05 -3.47 27.72
CA ARG A 356 -17.88 -4.40 26.93
C ARG A 356 -19.36 -4.21 27.28
N ARG A 357 -19.70 -4.27 28.56
CA ARG A 357 -21.08 -4.11 29.00
C ARG A 357 -21.66 -2.75 28.63
N THR A 358 -20.86 -1.68 28.69
CA THR A 358 -21.28 -0.33 28.28
C THR A 358 -21.60 -0.28 26.78
N GLY A 359 -20.71 -0.79 25.93
CA GLY A 359 -20.93 -0.83 24.49
C GLY A 359 -22.16 -1.66 24.09
N GLU A 360 -22.32 -2.84 24.69
CA GLU A 360 -23.49 -3.71 24.48
C GLU A 360 -24.79 -3.04 24.97
N SER A 361 -24.74 -2.30 26.08
CA SER A 361 -25.88 -1.56 26.59
C SER A 361 -26.30 -0.39 25.71
N ILE A 362 -25.33 0.31 25.09
CA ILE A 362 -25.59 1.34 24.07
C ILE A 362 -26.35 0.71 22.90
N LEU A 363 -25.84 -0.41 22.37
CA LEU A 363 -26.48 -1.10 21.25
C LEU A 363 -27.88 -1.60 21.61
N ALA A 364 -28.07 -2.22 22.76
CA ALA A 364 -29.38 -2.71 23.20
C ALA A 364 -30.40 -1.57 23.34
N ARG A 365 -30.00 -0.45 23.97
CA ARG A 365 -30.86 0.72 24.13
C ARG A 365 -31.25 1.31 22.79
N THR A 366 -30.27 1.54 21.92
CA THR A 366 -30.53 2.16 20.62
C THR A 366 -31.30 1.25 19.67
N ARG A 367 -31.16 -0.08 19.73
CA ARG A 367 -32.03 -1.03 19.01
C ARG A 367 -33.48 -0.95 19.47
N THR A 368 -33.73 -0.82 20.76
CA THR A 368 -35.10 -0.58 21.28
C THR A 368 -35.68 0.72 20.71
N MET A 369 -34.87 1.77 20.63
CA MET A 369 -35.31 3.05 20.04
C MET A 369 -35.55 2.93 18.54
N LEU A 370 -34.71 2.20 17.77
CA LEU A 370 -34.98 1.90 16.35
C LEU A 370 -36.35 1.22 16.18
N GLN A 371 -36.66 0.21 16.98
CA GLN A 371 -37.94 -0.50 16.96
C GLN A 371 -39.12 0.45 17.25
N GLN A 372 -38.99 1.33 18.25
CA GLN A 372 -40.01 2.32 18.60
C GLN A 372 -40.30 3.32 17.46
N HIS A 373 -39.28 3.64 16.64
CA HIS A 373 -39.41 4.48 15.46
C HIS A 373 -39.89 3.71 14.21
N GLY A 374 -40.02 2.38 14.27
CA GLY A 374 -40.34 1.55 13.11
C GLY A 374 -39.21 1.49 12.09
N TRP A 375 -37.97 1.76 12.51
CA TRP A 375 -36.78 1.67 11.64
C TRP A 375 -36.16 0.27 11.68
N PRO A 376 -35.50 -0.19 10.60
CA PRO A 376 -34.80 -1.46 10.61
C PRO A 376 -33.65 -1.46 11.63
N ASP A 377 -33.13 -2.64 11.98
CA ASP A 377 -31.93 -2.76 12.81
C ASP A 377 -30.69 -2.27 12.03
N TYR A 378 -29.58 -2.09 12.74
CA TYR A 378 -28.27 -1.79 12.16
C TYR A 378 -27.89 -2.84 11.12
N THR A 379 -27.36 -2.40 9.97
CA THR A 379 -26.79 -3.31 8.97
C THR A 379 -25.48 -3.93 9.46
N SER A 380 -24.75 -3.24 10.32
CA SER A 380 -23.61 -3.76 11.07
C SER A 380 -23.48 -3.04 12.40
N ALA A 381 -22.99 -3.75 13.43
CA ALA A 381 -22.70 -3.19 14.73
C ALA A 381 -21.50 -3.93 15.37
N THR A 382 -20.51 -3.17 15.82
CA THR A 382 -19.28 -3.70 16.41
C THR A 382 -18.97 -2.99 17.72
N VAL A 383 -18.48 -3.74 18.71
CA VAL A 383 -17.95 -3.21 19.98
C VAL A 383 -16.51 -3.64 20.12
N ASP A 384 -15.59 -2.69 20.00
CA ASP A 384 -14.16 -2.90 20.19
C ASP A 384 -13.71 -2.35 21.54
N LEU A 385 -12.78 -3.04 22.18
CA LEU A 385 -12.16 -2.67 23.45
C LEU A 385 -10.68 -2.35 23.20
N LEU A 386 -10.39 -1.09 22.88
CA LEU A 386 -9.02 -0.64 22.64
C LEU A 386 -8.27 -0.57 23.95
N GLY A 387 -7.12 -1.23 24.03
CA GLY A 387 -6.36 -1.46 25.26
C GLY A 387 -6.68 -2.81 25.94
N ALA A 388 -7.74 -3.54 25.49
CA ALA A 388 -8.03 -4.91 25.92
C ALA A 388 -7.95 -5.91 24.76
N GLU A 389 -7.21 -5.56 23.71
CA GLU A 389 -6.74 -6.42 22.61
C GLU A 389 -7.86 -7.13 21.81
N THR A 390 -8.91 -6.39 21.40
CA THR A 390 -10.02 -6.99 20.62
C THR A 390 -9.53 -7.73 19.37
N LEU A 391 -8.51 -7.20 18.67
CA LEU A 391 -7.99 -7.81 17.44
C LEU A 391 -7.22 -9.12 17.68
N TYR A 392 -6.71 -9.35 18.89
CA TYR A 392 -6.10 -10.63 19.27
C TYR A 392 -7.13 -11.71 19.57
N GLY A 393 -8.40 -11.33 19.84
CA GLY A 393 -9.49 -12.26 20.09
C GLY A 393 -9.18 -13.26 21.21
N PRO A 394 -9.14 -14.59 20.93
CA PRO A 394 -8.85 -15.61 21.95
C PRO A 394 -7.41 -15.56 22.47
N HIS A 395 -6.50 -14.86 21.80
CA HIS A 395 -5.09 -14.71 22.19
C HIS A 395 -4.84 -13.46 23.04
N ALA A 396 -5.89 -12.67 23.34
CA ALA A 396 -5.77 -11.44 24.13
C ALA A 396 -5.24 -11.73 25.54
N ARG A 397 -4.29 -10.89 26.00
CA ARG A 397 -3.64 -10.98 27.33
C ARG A 397 -3.95 -9.80 28.24
N ALA A 398 -4.50 -8.72 27.68
CA ALA A 398 -4.76 -7.45 28.39
C ALA A 398 -6.16 -7.37 29.03
N GLY A 399 -6.77 -8.50 29.41
CA GLY A 399 -8.08 -8.53 30.08
C GLY A 399 -8.11 -7.80 31.43
N SER A 400 -6.96 -7.62 32.07
CA SER A 400 -6.78 -6.85 33.33
C SER A 400 -6.43 -5.38 33.12
N ALA A 401 -6.50 -4.86 31.88
CA ALA A 401 -6.25 -3.46 31.58
C ALA A 401 -7.16 -2.54 32.40
N ARG A 402 -6.60 -1.47 32.95
CA ARG A 402 -7.29 -0.50 33.82
C ARG A 402 -7.68 0.78 33.13
N GLU A 403 -7.32 0.93 31.86
CA GLU A 403 -7.72 2.01 30.95
C GLU A 403 -8.13 1.36 29.63
N VAL A 404 -9.40 1.43 29.27
CA VAL A 404 -9.94 0.83 28.06
C VAL A 404 -10.86 1.82 27.36
N MET A 405 -10.61 2.06 26.10
CA MET A 405 -11.55 2.80 25.27
C MET A 405 -12.54 1.81 24.63
N VAL A 406 -13.81 1.92 24.97
CA VAL A 406 -14.87 1.26 24.22
C VAL A 406 -15.16 2.07 22.96
N ARG A 407 -15.14 1.39 21.83
CA ARG A 407 -15.49 1.93 20.51
C ARG A 407 -16.70 1.15 19.99
N VAL A 408 -17.80 1.85 19.74
CA VAL A 408 -19.01 1.27 19.17
C VAL A 408 -19.19 1.83 17.76
N VAL A 409 -19.20 0.96 16.75
CA VAL A 409 -19.39 1.33 15.35
C VAL A 409 -20.68 0.73 14.86
N VAL A 410 -21.52 1.54 14.26
CA VAL A 410 -22.79 1.11 13.67
C VAL A 410 -22.95 1.64 12.25
N SER A 411 -23.55 0.84 11.38
CA SER A 411 -23.97 1.25 10.03
C SER A 411 -25.48 1.12 9.87
N HIS A 412 -26.09 2.05 9.13
CA HIS A 412 -27.54 2.07 8.93
C HIS A 412 -27.89 2.82 7.64
N PRO A 413 -28.94 2.41 6.87
CA PRO A 413 -29.35 3.10 5.66
C PRO A 413 -29.88 4.54 5.92
N LEU A 414 -30.43 4.80 7.12
CA LEU A 414 -30.99 6.10 7.48
C LEU A 414 -30.02 6.89 8.35
N LYS A 415 -29.60 8.08 7.92
CA LYS A 415 -28.75 8.99 8.68
C LYS A 415 -29.35 9.36 10.04
N GLN A 416 -30.66 9.58 10.09
CA GLN A 416 -31.40 9.95 11.29
C GLN A 416 -31.28 8.89 12.42
N ALA A 417 -31.27 7.61 12.06
CA ALA A 417 -31.06 6.52 13.02
C ALA A 417 -29.68 6.62 13.69
N LEU A 418 -28.65 7.01 12.93
CA LEU A 418 -27.30 7.20 13.46
C LEU A 418 -27.14 8.53 14.22
N GLU A 419 -27.92 9.55 13.89
CA GLU A 419 -27.98 10.78 14.69
C GLU A 419 -28.61 10.52 16.07
N MET A 420 -29.61 9.61 16.15
CA MET A 420 -30.13 9.10 17.40
C MET A 420 -29.07 8.33 18.18
N PHE A 421 -28.40 7.35 17.55
CA PHE A 421 -27.28 6.61 18.15
C PHE A 421 -26.22 7.56 18.72
N ALA A 422 -25.81 8.56 17.95
CA ALA A 422 -24.81 9.55 18.34
C ALA A 422 -25.18 10.31 19.64
N LYS A 423 -26.49 10.56 19.84
CA LYS A 423 -26.99 11.19 21.06
C LYS A 423 -26.93 10.28 22.28
N GLU A 424 -27.00 8.97 22.09
CA GLU A 424 -27.02 7.97 23.16
C GLU A 424 -25.61 7.56 23.68
N ILE A 425 -24.56 8.08 23.06
CA ILE A 425 -23.19 7.86 23.54
C ILE A 425 -22.94 8.59 24.87
N SER A 426 -23.22 9.90 24.94
CA SER A 426 -22.95 10.71 26.12
C SER A 426 -23.73 10.28 27.38
N PRO A 427 -25.01 9.83 27.31
CA PRO A 427 -25.73 9.37 28.47
C PRO A 427 -25.11 8.16 29.19
N ALA A 428 -24.25 7.39 28.51
CA ALA A 428 -23.50 6.31 29.14
C ALA A 428 -22.64 6.78 30.34
N GLY A 429 -22.16 8.02 30.31
CA GLY A 429 -21.37 8.64 31.38
C GLY A 429 -22.11 8.88 32.66
N THR A 430 -23.45 8.81 32.67
CA THR A 430 -24.30 8.99 33.87
C THR A 430 -25.15 7.77 34.15
N SER A 431 -25.27 6.82 33.20
CA SER A 431 -26.25 5.74 33.30
C SER A 431 -25.66 4.41 33.76
N TRP A 432 -24.35 4.15 33.54
CA TRP A 432 -23.83 2.78 33.66
C TRP A 432 -22.56 2.67 34.50
N SER A 433 -21.41 2.37 33.91
CA SER A 433 -20.25 1.95 34.70
C SER A 433 -19.48 3.11 35.34
N PRO A 434 -19.03 2.95 36.60
CA PRO A 434 -18.15 3.93 37.24
C PRO A 434 -16.81 3.97 36.51
N GLY A 435 -16.17 5.14 36.50
CA GLY A 435 -14.91 5.37 35.78
C GLY A 435 -15.09 5.70 34.31
N THR A 436 -16.35 5.79 33.83
CA THR A 436 -16.63 6.23 32.45
C THR A 436 -16.34 7.72 32.29
N THR A 437 -15.53 8.07 31.31
CA THR A 437 -15.20 9.45 30.95
C THR A 437 -15.20 9.63 29.43
N GLY A 438 -15.37 10.87 28.98
CA GLY A 438 -15.34 11.18 27.56
C GLY A 438 -13.91 11.17 27.01
N PRO A 439 -13.67 10.65 25.81
CA PRO A 439 -12.35 10.68 25.16
C PRO A 439 -11.97 12.07 24.64
N GLY A 440 -12.83 13.08 24.80
CA GLY A 440 -12.76 14.35 24.08
C GLY A 440 -13.44 14.27 22.70
N GLY A 441 -13.52 15.37 21.97
CA GLY A 441 -14.02 15.37 20.58
C GLY A 441 -15.53 15.53 20.39
N GLY A 442 -16.32 15.58 21.45
CA GLY A 442 -17.75 15.88 21.38
C GLY A 442 -18.62 14.73 20.86
N ARG A 443 -19.84 15.08 20.41
CA ARG A 443 -20.81 14.11 19.89
C ARG A 443 -20.36 13.57 18.52
N PRO A 444 -20.36 12.23 18.30
CA PRO A 444 -20.04 11.67 17.00
C PRO A 444 -21.02 12.12 15.92
N THR A 445 -20.53 12.21 14.70
CA THR A 445 -21.32 12.62 13.53
C THR A 445 -21.40 11.48 12.52
N PRO A 446 -22.61 11.10 12.06
CA PRO A 446 -22.75 10.12 10.98
C PRO A 446 -22.10 10.60 9.69
N SER A 447 -21.30 9.72 9.08
CA SER A 447 -20.65 9.93 7.78
C SER A 447 -21.20 8.96 6.73
N PRO A 448 -21.13 9.28 5.44
CA PRO A 448 -21.43 8.32 4.39
C PRO A 448 -20.61 7.04 4.56
N HIS A 449 -21.25 5.89 4.43
CA HIS A 449 -20.59 4.59 4.36
C HIS A 449 -20.31 4.28 2.90
N ILE A 450 -19.04 4.16 2.55
CA ILE A 450 -18.60 3.89 1.18
C ILE A 450 -18.21 2.42 1.06
N LYS A 451 -18.76 1.76 0.04
CA LYS A 451 -18.47 0.38 -0.30
C LYS A 451 -17.67 0.33 -1.61
N PRO A 452 -16.51 -0.31 -1.63
CA PRO A 452 -15.77 -0.56 -2.87
C PRO A 452 -16.47 -1.64 -3.69
N PHE A 453 -16.35 -1.52 -5.01
CA PHE A 453 -16.84 -2.46 -6.00
C PHE A 453 -15.79 -2.58 -7.11
N SER A 454 -15.31 -3.78 -7.37
CA SER A 454 -14.24 -4.00 -8.36
C SER A 454 -14.70 -4.95 -9.47
N PHE A 455 -14.31 -4.63 -10.70
CA PHE A 455 -14.63 -5.46 -11.87
C PHE A 455 -13.59 -5.26 -12.98
N LEU A 456 -13.67 -6.06 -14.02
CA LEU A 456 -12.78 -5.98 -15.17
C LEU A 456 -13.51 -5.36 -16.37
N VAL A 457 -12.77 -4.57 -17.15
CA VAL A 457 -13.23 -4.06 -18.46
C VAL A 457 -12.16 -4.31 -19.52
N ASP A 458 -12.58 -4.51 -20.76
CA ASP A 458 -11.63 -4.66 -21.87
C ASP A 458 -10.83 -3.35 -22.05
N LYS A 459 -9.50 -3.46 -22.18
CA LYS A 459 -8.62 -2.31 -22.44
C LYS A 459 -9.04 -1.55 -23.69
N SER A 460 -9.53 -2.24 -24.72
CA SER A 460 -10.03 -1.64 -25.97
C SER A 460 -11.24 -0.74 -25.77
N SER A 461 -11.99 -0.89 -24.67
CA SER A 461 -13.15 -0.06 -24.34
C SER A 461 -12.78 1.24 -23.64
N VAL A 462 -11.51 1.40 -23.23
CA VAL A 462 -11.02 2.57 -22.48
C VAL A 462 -10.14 3.44 -23.38
N ALA A 463 -10.64 4.62 -23.71
CA ALA A 463 -9.91 5.58 -24.55
C ALA A 463 -8.89 6.37 -23.71
N VAL A 464 -7.62 5.96 -23.75
CA VAL A 464 -6.54 6.62 -23.04
C VAL A 464 -5.94 7.72 -23.91
N THR A 465 -5.74 8.91 -23.35
CA THR A 465 -5.13 10.05 -24.05
C THR A 465 -4.12 10.77 -23.16
N VAL A 466 -3.16 11.41 -23.79
CA VAL A 466 -2.25 12.39 -23.18
C VAL A 466 -2.59 13.76 -23.72
N ARG A 467 -2.71 14.75 -22.86
CA ARG A 467 -2.98 16.15 -23.22
C ARG A 467 -1.86 17.05 -22.68
N MET A 468 -1.38 17.98 -23.51
CA MET A 468 -0.44 19.03 -23.09
C MET A 468 -0.77 20.33 -23.87
N GLY A 469 -1.25 21.33 -23.17
CA GLY A 469 -1.83 22.52 -23.78
C GLY A 469 -3.03 22.15 -24.67
N ASP A 470 -3.00 22.58 -25.92
CA ASP A 470 -4.05 22.30 -26.92
C ASP A 470 -3.82 20.98 -27.67
N GLN A 471 -2.70 20.32 -27.46
CA GLN A 471 -2.36 19.06 -28.13
C GLN A 471 -2.94 17.88 -27.34
N VAL A 472 -3.51 16.91 -28.09
CA VAL A 472 -4.05 15.66 -27.53
C VAL A 472 -3.57 14.50 -28.37
N TRP A 473 -2.95 13.52 -27.73
CA TRP A 473 -2.47 12.29 -28.38
C TRP A 473 -3.23 11.08 -27.84
N PRO A 474 -3.83 10.28 -28.71
CA PRO A 474 -4.34 8.96 -28.30
C PRO A 474 -3.18 8.04 -27.96
N VAL A 475 -3.36 7.19 -26.98
CA VAL A 475 -2.38 6.21 -26.53
C VAL A 475 -2.89 4.81 -26.85
N ALA A 476 -2.15 4.10 -27.71
CA ALA A 476 -2.42 2.70 -27.96
C ALA A 476 -1.84 1.84 -26.80
N VAL A 477 -2.66 0.93 -26.30
CA VAL A 477 -2.25 -0.05 -25.29
C VAL A 477 -2.35 -1.45 -25.88
N PRO A 478 -1.47 -2.41 -25.51
CA PRO A 478 -1.56 -3.79 -25.99
C PRO A 478 -2.85 -4.48 -25.52
N VAL A 479 -3.49 -5.21 -26.44
CA VAL A 479 -4.78 -5.90 -26.22
C VAL A 479 -4.79 -7.36 -26.70
N ASP A 480 -3.63 -7.91 -27.05
CA ASP A 480 -3.56 -9.05 -27.97
C ASP A 480 -3.28 -10.40 -27.29
N ALA A 481 -3.05 -10.45 -26.00
CA ALA A 481 -2.60 -11.68 -25.38
C ALA A 481 -3.32 -12.02 -24.09
N ALA A 482 -3.55 -13.31 -23.86
CA ALA A 482 -3.99 -13.80 -22.56
C ALA A 482 -2.92 -13.52 -21.49
N VAL A 483 -3.35 -13.46 -20.23
CA VAL A 483 -2.42 -13.35 -19.10
C VAL A 483 -1.42 -14.52 -19.15
N GLY A 484 -0.14 -14.19 -19.04
CA GLY A 484 0.90 -15.22 -18.95
C GLY A 484 0.73 -16.07 -17.69
N SER A 485 1.02 -17.35 -17.82
CA SER A 485 1.00 -18.27 -16.66
C SER A 485 2.39 -18.36 -16.03
N ALA A 486 2.46 -18.19 -14.73
CA ALA A 486 3.68 -18.45 -13.98
C ALA A 486 4.03 -19.94 -13.99
N SER A 487 5.30 -20.28 -14.11
CA SER A 487 5.78 -21.65 -13.93
C SER A 487 5.61 -22.10 -12.48
N SER A 488 5.29 -23.37 -12.24
CA SER A 488 5.29 -23.91 -10.89
C SER A 488 6.71 -23.92 -10.33
N LEU A 489 6.90 -23.36 -9.13
CA LEU A 489 8.17 -23.48 -8.40
C LEU A 489 8.05 -24.58 -7.35
N PRO A 490 9.13 -25.32 -7.08
CA PRO A 490 9.11 -26.34 -6.02
C PRO A 490 8.91 -25.67 -4.65
N SER A 491 8.20 -26.38 -3.77
CA SER A 491 8.14 -26.01 -2.36
C SER A 491 9.55 -26.05 -1.73
N PRO A 492 9.78 -25.37 -0.61
CA PRO A 492 11.02 -25.52 0.15
C PRO A 492 11.33 -26.98 0.45
N ALA A 493 12.61 -27.30 0.65
CA ALA A 493 12.99 -28.65 1.09
C ALA A 493 12.22 -29.02 2.37
N PRO A 494 11.76 -30.26 2.50
CA PRO A 494 11.05 -30.71 3.69
C PRO A 494 11.89 -30.48 4.95
N TRP A 495 11.27 -29.99 6.01
CA TRP A 495 11.91 -29.94 7.32
C TRP A 495 12.17 -31.37 7.83
N VAL A 496 13.37 -31.64 8.30
CA VAL A 496 13.73 -32.92 8.92
C VAL A 496 13.83 -32.71 10.43
N GLU A 497 13.01 -33.45 11.19
CA GLU A 497 13.05 -33.38 12.65
C GLU A 497 14.39 -33.89 13.19
N THR A 498 15.03 -33.09 14.03
CA THR A 498 16.37 -33.39 14.55
C THR A 498 16.37 -34.37 15.71
N GLY A 499 15.18 -34.72 16.25
CA GLY A 499 15.04 -35.54 17.46
C GLY A 499 15.34 -34.80 18.76
N GLU A 500 15.64 -33.51 18.69
CA GLU A 500 15.80 -32.64 19.86
C GLU A 500 14.47 -32.36 20.56
N ALA A 501 14.54 -31.99 21.85
CA ALA A 501 13.39 -31.46 22.55
C ALA A 501 12.88 -30.19 21.89
N LEU A 502 11.55 -30.07 21.77
CA LEU A 502 10.91 -28.89 21.24
C LEU A 502 10.54 -27.92 22.36
N VAL A 503 10.70 -26.64 22.06
CA VAL A 503 10.28 -25.53 22.92
C VAL A 503 9.49 -24.50 22.09
N GLU A 504 8.63 -23.78 22.78
CA GLU A 504 7.85 -22.70 22.12
C GLU A 504 8.63 -21.40 22.12
N VAL A 505 8.64 -20.75 20.94
CA VAL A 505 9.13 -19.37 20.79
C VAL A 505 8.10 -18.57 19.99
N PRO A 506 7.95 -17.27 20.23
CA PRO A 506 7.09 -16.45 19.38
C PRO A 506 7.71 -16.32 17.98
N LEU A 507 6.86 -16.34 16.95
CA LEU A 507 7.28 -16.33 15.55
C LEU A 507 8.22 -15.15 15.19
N ILE A 508 8.08 -14.01 15.88
CA ILE A 508 8.98 -12.84 15.70
C ILE A 508 10.46 -13.18 15.91
N ARG A 509 10.79 -14.21 16.69
CA ARG A 509 12.17 -14.68 16.86
C ARG A 509 12.73 -15.32 15.60
N LEU A 510 11.88 -15.82 14.72
CA LEU A 510 12.22 -16.61 13.53
C LEU A 510 12.06 -15.83 12.23
N ALA A 511 11.22 -14.83 12.20
CA ALA A 511 10.84 -14.14 10.96
C ALA A 511 10.55 -12.65 11.17
N TRP A 512 10.64 -11.88 10.08
CA TRP A 512 10.04 -10.57 9.92
C TRP A 512 8.71 -10.72 9.19
N ALA A 513 7.76 -9.82 9.43
CA ALA A 513 6.48 -9.88 8.74
C ALA A 513 5.87 -8.52 8.43
N ARG A 514 5.25 -8.42 7.26
CA ARG A 514 4.48 -7.27 6.81
C ARG A 514 3.12 -7.71 6.31
N SER A 515 2.07 -6.98 6.68
CA SER A 515 0.72 -7.24 6.19
C SER A 515 0.11 -6.03 5.50
N GLY A 516 -0.78 -6.31 4.55
CA GLY A 516 -1.52 -5.31 3.79
C GLY A 516 -2.84 -5.86 3.28
N ASP A 517 -3.52 -5.08 2.44
CA ASP A 517 -4.85 -5.39 1.94
C ASP A 517 -4.99 -5.27 0.42
N LYS A 518 -5.94 -6.02 -0.13
CA LYS A 518 -6.55 -5.81 -1.43
C LYS A 518 -8.05 -6.15 -1.31
N GLY A 519 -8.88 -5.10 -1.15
CA GLY A 519 -10.30 -5.29 -0.87
C GLY A 519 -10.56 -5.97 0.46
N ASP A 520 -11.23 -7.13 0.49
CA ASP A 520 -11.47 -7.93 1.70
C ASP A 520 -10.44 -9.06 1.91
N ILE A 521 -9.35 -9.01 1.16
CA ILE A 521 -8.23 -9.94 1.28
C ILE A 521 -7.12 -9.24 2.06
N SER A 522 -6.54 -9.93 3.05
CA SER A 522 -5.29 -9.52 3.68
C SER A 522 -4.17 -10.47 3.31
N ASN A 523 -2.97 -9.94 3.08
CA ASN A 523 -1.79 -10.77 2.97
C ASN A 523 -0.82 -10.54 4.12
N ILE A 524 -0.02 -11.56 4.44
CA ILE A 524 1.13 -11.47 5.35
C ILE A 524 2.34 -12.04 4.64
N GLY A 525 3.27 -11.17 4.28
CA GLY A 525 4.60 -11.57 3.87
C GLY A 525 5.42 -11.97 5.11
N LEU A 526 5.98 -13.17 5.10
CA LEU A 526 6.81 -13.71 6.18
C LEU A 526 8.20 -14.04 5.64
N VAL A 527 9.23 -13.32 6.10
CA VAL A 527 10.62 -13.45 5.66
C VAL A 527 11.42 -14.14 6.77
N ALA A 528 12.09 -15.25 6.47
CA ALA A 528 12.92 -15.95 7.44
C ALA A 528 14.11 -15.08 7.87
N ARG A 529 14.38 -14.97 9.19
CA ARG A 529 15.55 -14.24 9.70
C ARG A 529 16.87 -14.90 9.29
N ARG A 530 16.82 -16.23 9.06
CA ARG A 530 17.94 -17.01 8.50
C ARG A 530 17.38 -17.93 7.40
N PRO A 531 18.04 -18.02 6.25
CA PRO A 531 17.58 -18.87 5.14
C PRO A 531 17.33 -20.32 5.55
N GLU A 532 18.19 -20.88 6.41
CA GLU A 532 18.10 -22.25 6.91
C GLU A 532 16.84 -22.52 7.77
N TRP A 533 16.14 -21.48 8.24
CA TRP A 533 14.90 -21.63 9.01
C TRP A 533 13.64 -21.66 8.13
N LEU A 534 13.76 -21.34 6.84
CA LEU A 534 12.60 -21.37 5.95
C LEU A 534 11.92 -22.75 5.87
N PRO A 535 12.62 -23.89 5.79
CA PRO A 535 11.99 -25.20 5.82
C PRO A 535 11.19 -25.46 7.11
N LEU A 536 11.70 -25.06 8.27
CA LEU A 536 10.98 -25.14 9.54
C LEU A 536 9.73 -24.27 9.54
N LEU A 537 9.87 -23.00 9.15
CA LEU A 537 8.74 -22.06 9.04
C LEU A 537 7.67 -22.60 8.07
N TRP A 538 8.10 -23.15 6.93
CA TRP A 538 7.20 -23.76 5.98
C TRP A 538 6.42 -24.96 6.54
N ALA A 539 7.06 -25.75 7.39
CA ALA A 539 6.44 -26.90 8.05
C ALA A 539 5.50 -26.49 9.20
N ARG A 540 5.78 -25.40 9.92
CA ARG A 540 5.03 -24.98 11.11
C ARG A 540 3.95 -23.93 10.83
N VAL A 541 4.15 -23.04 9.88
CA VAL A 541 3.23 -21.94 9.52
C VAL A 541 2.44 -22.35 8.27
N THR A 542 1.58 -23.38 8.44
CA THR A 542 0.74 -23.86 7.33
C THR A 542 -0.54 -23.01 7.19
N PRO A 543 -1.20 -23.03 6.03
CA PRO A 543 -2.50 -22.37 5.84
C PRO A 543 -3.52 -22.72 6.94
N GLU A 544 -3.58 -23.98 7.36
CA GLU A 544 -4.50 -24.48 8.37
C GLU A 544 -4.17 -23.87 9.75
N VAL A 545 -2.89 -23.82 10.11
CA VAL A 545 -2.40 -23.22 11.37
C VAL A 545 -2.75 -21.74 11.40
N VAL A 546 -2.48 -21.02 10.32
CA VAL A 546 -2.78 -19.58 10.22
C VAL A 546 -4.29 -19.33 10.25
N LYS A 547 -5.08 -20.14 9.52
CA LYS A 547 -6.54 -20.06 9.56
C LYS A 547 -7.10 -20.31 10.97
N ALA A 548 -6.58 -21.30 11.69
CA ALA A 548 -6.98 -21.58 13.07
C ALA A 548 -6.61 -20.43 14.00
N TYR A 549 -5.40 -19.89 13.89
CA TYR A 549 -4.93 -18.77 14.70
C TYR A 549 -5.78 -17.51 14.51
N PHE A 550 -6.16 -17.21 13.28
CA PHE A 550 -7.00 -16.07 12.91
C PHE A 550 -8.50 -16.40 12.78
N SER A 551 -8.99 -17.51 13.33
CA SER A 551 -10.39 -17.96 13.15
C SER A 551 -11.43 -16.91 13.54
N HIS A 552 -11.10 -15.98 14.43
CA HIS A 552 -11.94 -14.85 14.86
C HIS A 552 -11.95 -13.67 13.87
N LEU A 553 -11.01 -13.59 12.93
CA LEU A 553 -10.89 -12.51 11.94
C LEU A 553 -11.08 -12.99 10.51
N VAL A 554 -10.52 -14.14 10.15
CA VAL A 554 -10.48 -14.68 8.77
C VAL A 554 -11.61 -15.67 8.57
N GLN A 555 -12.53 -15.39 7.63
CA GLN A 555 -13.66 -16.26 7.33
C GLN A 555 -13.39 -17.15 6.10
N GLY A 556 -12.68 -16.63 5.11
CA GLY A 556 -12.33 -17.34 3.87
C GLY A 556 -11.16 -18.31 4.00
N GLN A 557 -10.68 -18.79 2.89
CA GLN A 557 -9.50 -19.67 2.81
C GLN A 557 -8.21 -18.92 3.05
N VAL A 558 -7.14 -19.65 3.36
CA VAL A 558 -5.77 -19.17 3.43
C VAL A 558 -4.96 -19.89 2.37
N GLU A 559 -4.24 -19.14 1.54
CA GLU A 559 -3.30 -19.66 0.55
C GLU A 559 -1.87 -19.31 0.97
N ARG A 560 -0.90 -20.07 0.48
CA ARG A 560 0.51 -19.83 0.80
C ARG A 560 1.38 -19.97 -0.43
N PHE A 561 2.20 -18.98 -0.68
CA PHE A 561 3.10 -18.90 -1.84
C PHE A 561 4.55 -18.83 -1.38
N HIS A 562 5.43 -19.50 -2.12
CA HIS A 562 6.86 -19.56 -1.84
C HIS A 562 7.63 -18.50 -2.65
N LEU A 563 8.53 -17.76 -2.00
CA LEU A 563 9.45 -16.80 -2.61
C LEU A 563 10.91 -17.18 -2.27
N PRO A 564 11.48 -18.15 -3.00
CA PRO A 564 12.82 -18.68 -2.69
C PRO A 564 13.94 -17.62 -2.81
N GLY A 565 13.77 -16.60 -3.66
CA GLY A 565 14.79 -15.59 -3.91
C GLY A 565 15.09 -14.69 -2.72
N ILE A 566 14.14 -14.56 -1.77
CA ILE A 566 14.26 -13.73 -0.57
C ILE A 566 14.03 -14.51 0.73
N ASP A 567 14.02 -15.84 0.68
CA ASP A 567 13.81 -16.73 1.82
C ASP A 567 12.48 -16.49 2.53
N ALA A 568 11.38 -16.38 1.76
CA ALA A 568 10.09 -15.92 2.27
C ALA A 568 8.92 -16.78 1.82
N MET A 569 7.80 -16.58 2.49
CA MET A 569 6.47 -17.00 2.06
C MET A 569 5.47 -15.84 2.13
N ASN A 570 4.47 -15.87 1.27
CA ASN A 570 3.33 -14.98 1.33
C ASN A 570 2.07 -15.76 1.69
N LEU A 571 1.38 -15.33 2.74
CA LEU A 571 0.11 -15.89 3.20
C LEU A 571 -1.01 -14.96 2.75
N VAL A 572 -1.95 -15.47 1.96
CA VAL A 572 -3.09 -14.70 1.43
C VAL A 572 -4.36 -15.21 2.09
N MET A 573 -5.05 -14.33 2.81
CA MET A 573 -6.22 -14.65 3.63
C MET A 573 -7.46 -13.98 3.04
N HIS A 574 -8.42 -14.76 2.59
CA HIS A 574 -9.66 -14.29 2.00
C HIS A 574 -10.71 -13.98 3.09
N GLU A 575 -11.62 -13.04 2.80
CA GLU A 575 -12.66 -12.58 3.75
C GLU A 575 -12.06 -12.26 5.13
N ALA A 576 -10.92 -11.55 5.13
CA ALA A 576 -10.11 -11.33 6.32
C ALA A 576 -10.35 -9.97 6.99
N LEU A 577 -10.98 -9.01 6.29
CA LEU A 577 -11.04 -7.62 6.74
C LEU A 577 -12.46 -7.12 7.02
N GLY A 578 -13.46 -8.01 6.98
CA GLY A 578 -14.86 -7.63 7.26
C GLY A 578 -15.41 -6.64 6.25
N GLY A 579 -15.22 -6.92 4.96
CA GLY A 579 -15.61 -6.09 3.83
C GLY A 579 -14.49 -5.21 3.28
N GLY A 580 -13.41 -5.03 4.01
CA GLY A 580 -12.18 -4.35 3.59
C GLY A 580 -12.28 -2.83 3.43
N GLY A 581 -11.15 -2.13 3.60
CA GLY A 581 -11.03 -0.71 3.37
C GLY A 581 -12.13 0.12 4.05
N PRO A 582 -12.76 1.07 3.32
CA PRO A 582 -13.80 1.92 3.88
C PRO A 582 -15.08 1.17 4.27
N ALA A 583 -15.29 -0.07 3.80
CA ALA A 583 -16.47 -0.88 4.15
C ALA A 583 -16.33 -1.54 5.54
N SER A 584 -15.12 -1.83 6.00
CA SER A 584 -14.88 -2.50 7.29
C SER A 584 -15.24 -1.61 8.48
N THR A 585 -15.89 -2.20 9.49
CA THR A 585 -16.14 -1.57 10.79
C THR A 585 -15.04 -1.86 11.81
N ARG A 586 -14.09 -2.74 11.50
CA ARG A 586 -12.98 -3.14 12.38
C ARG A 586 -12.05 -1.98 12.69
N ASN A 587 -11.34 -2.07 13.80
CA ASN A 587 -10.32 -1.09 14.19
C ASN A 587 -9.07 -1.13 13.27
N ASP A 588 -8.81 -2.28 12.66
CA ASP A 588 -7.79 -2.45 11.59
C ASP A 588 -8.50 -2.84 10.27
N PRO A 589 -9.07 -1.87 9.53
CA PRO A 589 -9.84 -2.15 8.32
C PRO A 589 -8.97 -2.54 7.12
N LEU A 590 -7.66 -2.26 7.20
CA LEU A 590 -6.67 -2.49 6.15
C LEU A 590 -5.69 -3.63 6.50
N GLY A 591 -5.90 -4.35 7.62
CA GLY A 591 -5.05 -5.47 7.99
C GLY A 591 -3.60 -5.13 8.29
N LYS A 592 -3.29 -3.85 8.60
CA LYS A 592 -1.91 -3.41 8.83
C LYS A 592 -1.28 -4.04 10.08
N GLY A 593 -2.11 -4.40 11.06
CA GLY A 593 -1.68 -5.07 12.31
C GLY A 593 -1.63 -6.59 12.22
N MET A 594 -2.18 -7.23 11.18
CA MET A 594 -2.28 -8.70 11.12
C MET A 594 -0.91 -9.40 11.13
N GLY A 595 0.09 -8.81 10.47
CA GLY A 595 1.47 -9.32 10.53
C GLY A 595 2.03 -9.32 11.96
N GLN A 596 1.76 -8.26 12.73
CA GLN A 596 2.20 -8.15 14.13
C GLN A 596 1.48 -9.15 15.05
N ILE A 597 0.19 -9.40 14.79
CA ILE A 597 -0.57 -10.42 15.51
C ILE A 597 -0.01 -11.83 15.20
N LEU A 598 0.30 -12.12 13.92
CA LEU A 598 0.89 -13.41 13.55
C LEU A 598 2.28 -13.61 14.17
N LEU A 599 3.10 -12.54 14.26
CA LEU A 599 4.43 -12.61 14.86
C LEU A 599 4.43 -12.98 16.36
N ASP A 600 3.31 -12.81 17.05
CA ASP A 600 3.13 -13.27 18.44
C ASP A 600 2.73 -14.76 18.56
N MET A 601 2.44 -15.43 17.43
CA MET A 601 2.04 -16.84 17.43
C MET A 601 3.16 -17.73 17.96
N PRO A 602 2.88 -18.63 18.95
CA PRO A 602 3.87 -19.59 19.45
C PRO A 602 4.17 -20.66 18.40
N VAL A 603 5.45 -20.92 18.18
CA VAL A 603 5.94 -21.92 17.24
C VAL A 603 6.85 -22.92 17.97
N GLN A 604 6.62 -24.21 17.76
CA GLN A 604 7.45 -25.29 18.30
C GLN A 604 8.74 -25.42 17.47
N VAL A 605 9.87 -25.24 18.12
CA VAL A 605 11.20 -25.32 17.50
C VAL A 605 12.17 -26.19 18.32
N PRO A 606 13.19 -26.81 17.70
CA PRO A 606 14.29 -27.45 18.43
C PRO A 606 15.00 -26.47 19.38
N VAL A 607 15.46 -26.96 20.52
CA VAL A 607 16.17 -26.15 21.54
C VAL A 607 17.39 -25.44 20.94
N SER A 608 18.09 -26.08 20.00
CA SER A 608 19.24 -25.48 19.29
C SER A 608 18.85 -24.22 18.50
N ILE A 609 17.70 -24.22 17.85
CA ILE A 609 17.16 -23.05 17.14
C ILE A 609 16.72 -21.98 18.15
N ALA A 610 15.98 -22.36 19.19
CA ALA A 610 15.54 -21.43 20.22
C ALA A 610 16.70 -20.69 20.91
N SER A 611 17.84 -21.33 21.04
CA SER A 611 19.05 -20.76 21.63
C SER A 611 19.83 -19.83 20.69
N SER A 612 19.56 -19.91 19.39
CA SER A 612 20.27 -19.15 18.35
C SER A 612 19.43 -18.02 17.72
N CYS A 613 18.15 -17.90 18.11
CA CYS A 613 17.24 -16.87 17.62
C CYS A 613 16.99 -15.75 18.64
#